data_440f52c8200b8cad8a7e8a78b814aadc
#
_entry.id   440f52c8200b8cad8a7e8a78b814aadc
#
_cell.length_a   1.000
_cell.length_b   1.000
_cell.length_c   1.000
_cell.angle_alpha   90.00
_cell.angle_beta   90.00
_cell.angle_gamma   90.00
#
_symmetry.space_group_name_H-M   'P 1'
#
loop_
_entity.id
_entity.type
_entity.pdbx_description
1 polymer ?
#
loop_
_entity_poly.entity_id
_entity_poly.type
_entity_poly.pdbx_seq_one_letter_code
_entity_poly.pdbx_strand_id
1 'polypeptide(L)'
;MSNRSDATGDQSRCTTNVDTDMWAALAKAVEGLRPGEVVSYGDIALAAGYPRRHRAVGTLLRQSLDALPWWRVVYSSGHLPPVNPTLQASRLMDEGVQISGLKVTRSPLGRFAEA
;
A
#
# COMPACT_ATOMS: atom_id res chain seq x y z
N MET A 1 28.45 13.36 27.04
CA MET A 1 27.46 13.15 26.53
C MET A 1 27.16 12.84 26.00
N SER A 2 27.48 13.06 26.34
CA SER A 2 26.43 12.72 25.73
C SER A 2 26.19 12.63 25.16
N ASN A 3 26.54 12.72 25.41
CA ASN A 3 25.61 12.53 24.72
C ASN A 3 25.53 12.63 24.18
N ARG A 4 25.88 12.65 24.63
CA ARG A 4 25.22 12.60 24.02
C ARG A 4 24.91 12.52 23.44
N SER A 5 25.57 12.71 23.92
CA SER A 5 24.73 12.55 23.34
C SER A 5 24.47 12.55 22.87
N ASP A 6 24.88 12.72 23.22
CA ASP A 6 24.06 12.64 22.73
C ASP A 6 23.75 12.82 22.22
N ALA A 7 24.30 13.05 22.72
CA ALA A 7 23.42 13.12 22.20
C ALA A 7 23.32 13.21 21.48
N THR A 8 23.61 13.40 21.70
CA THR A 8 23.10 13.60 20.96
C THR A 8 22.83 13.48 20.28
N GLY A 9 22.73 13.76 20.29
CA GLY A 9 22.01 13.72 19.60
C GLY A 9 21.51 13.64 19.04
N ASP A 10 21.04 13.58 18.69
CA ASP A 10 20.55 13.62 18.20
C ASP A 10 19.36 13.72 17.71
N GLN A 11 18.63 14.17 17.18
CA GLN A 11 17.23 14.58 17.17
C GLN A 11 16.68 14.58 15.77
N SER A 12 17.42 15.08 14.84
CA SER A 12 17.10 14.90 13.43
C SER A 12 17.02 13.42 13.07
N ARG A 13 17.76 12.59 13.76
CA ARG A 13 17.68 11.16 13.55
C ARG A 13 16.34 10.60 13.95
N CYS A 14 15.70 11.17 14.96
CA CYS A 14 14.37 10.73 15.34
C CYS A 14 13.38 10.93 14.19
N THR A 15 13.45 12.09 13.51
CA THR A 15 12.59 12.35 12.36
C THR A 15 12.85 11.34 11.25
N THR A 16 14.10 11.08 10.94
CA THR A 16 14.48 10.11 9.93
C THR A 16 13.98 8.71 10.29
N ASN A 17 14.12 8.32 11.56
CA ASN A 17 13.68 7.01 12.02
C ASN A 17 12.17 6.85 11.89
N VAL A 18 11.40 7.91 12.19
CA VAL A 18 9.95 7.88 12.05
C VAL A 18 9.56 7.61 10.59
N ASP A 19 10.20 8.32 9.65
CA ASP A 19 9.91 8.12 8.23
C ASP A 19 10.29 6.70 7.79
N THR A 20 11.44 6.21 8.22
CA THR A 20 11.86 4.84 7.90
C THR A 20 10.89 3.83 8.44
N ASP A 21 10.41 4.00 9.67
CA ASP A 21 9.44 3.10 10.28
C ASP A 21 8.12 3.12 9.51
N MET A 22 7.69 4.29 9.05
CA MET A 22 6.48 4.40 8.27
C MET A 22 6.59 3.63 6.96
N TRP A 23 7.68 3.85 6.21
CA TRP A 23 7.85 3.16 4.92
C TRP A 23 7.92 1.65 5.11
N ALA A 24 8.61 1.18 6.14
CA ALA A 24 8.69 -0.24 6.43
C ALA A 24 7.32 -0.82 6.79
N ALA A 25 6.54 -0.10 7.57
CA ALA A 25 5.20 -0.54 7.97
C ALA A 25 4.26 -0.60 6.78
N LEU A 26 4.30 0.41 5.90
CA LEU A 26 3.49 0.42 4.68
C LEU A 26 3.86 -0.74 3.76
N ALA A 27 5.16 -0.97 3.55
CA ALA A 27 5.62 -2.07 2.72
C ALA A 27 5.17 -3.42 3.27
N LYS A 28 5.27 -3.60 4.57
CA LYS A 28 4.86 -4.84 5.21
C LYS A 28 3.37 -5.09 5.05
N ALA A 29 2.56 -4.04 5.15
CA ALA A 29 1.12 -4.16 4.97
C ALA A 29 0.79 -4.61 3.55
N VAL A 30 1.50 -4.09 2.55
CA VAL A 30 1.29 -4.48 1.15
C VAL A 30 1.76 -5.92 0.92
N GLU A 31 2.92 -6.28 1.46
CA GLU A 31 3.45 -7.63 1.32
C GLU A 31 2.51 -8.69 1.88
N GLY A 32 1.75 -8.34 2.88
CA GLY A 32 0.82 -9.27 3.51
C GLY A 32 -0.44 -9.54 2.72
N LEU A 33 -0.66 -8.84 1.61
CA LEU A 33 -1.86 -9.05 0.79
C LEU A 33 -1.77 -10.40 0.08
N ARG A 34 -2.85 -11.16 0.16
CA ARG A 34 -2.94 -12.48 -0.46
C ARG A 34 -3.48 -12.38 -1.89
N PRO A 35 -3.23 -13.38 -2.73
CA PRO A 35 -3.85 -13.40 -4.06
C PRO A 35 -5.37 -13.28 -3.96
N GLY A 36 -5.95 -12.38 -4.76
CA GLY A 36 -7.38 -12.10 -4.72
C GLY A 36 -7.82 -11.12 -3.66
N GLU A 37 -6.91 -10.65 -2.81
CA GLU A 37 -7.22 -9.67 -1.77
C GLU A 37 -6.97 -8.26 -2.33
N VAL A 38 -8.04 -7.48 -2.50
CA VAL A 38 -7.98 -6.13 -3.07
C VAL A 38 -8.37 -5.13 -1.99
N VAL A 39 -7.52 -4.13 -1.80
CA VAL A 39 -7.72 -3.11 -0.77
C VAL A 39 -7.48 -1.73 -1.37
N SER A 40 -7.82 -0.68 -0.62
CA SER A 40 -7.55 0.68 -1.03
C SER A 40 -6.23 1.19 -0.45
N TYR A 41 -5.75 2.31 -1.00
CA TYR A 41 -4.57 2.98 -0.43
C TYR A 41 -4.79 3.34 1.03
N GLY A 42 -6.01 3.81 1.37
CA GLY A 42 -6.36 4.14 2.75
C GLY A 42 -6.35 2.92 3.65
N ASP A 43 -6.79 1.77 3.14
CA ASP A 43 -6.78 0.53 3.91
C ASP A 43 -5.35 0.13 4.29
N ILE A 44 -4.41 0.27 3.36
CA ILE A 44 -3.00 -0.03 3.64
C ILE A 44 -2.45 0.93 4.69
N ALA A 45 -2.73 2.23 4.51
CA ALA A 45 -2.25 3.23 5.47
C ALA A 45 -2.80 2.96 6.87
N LEU A 46 -4.08 2.63 6.96
CA LEU A 46 -4.72 2.32 8.23
C LEU A 46 -4.10 1.06 8.87
N ALA A 47 -3.95 0.01 8.08
CA ALA A 47 -3.39 -1.25 8.58
C ALA A 47 -1.96 -1.08 9.07
N ALA A 48 -1.21 -0.18 8.46
CA ALA A 48 0.17 0.09 8.87
C ALA A 48 0.28 1.01 10.09
N GLY A 49 -0.85 1.58 10.53
CA GLY A 49 -0.86 2.50 11.68
C GLY A 49 -0.66 3.96 11.30
N TYR A 50 -0.80 4.30 10.02
CA TYR A 50 -0.60 5.67 9.53
C TYR A 50 -1.80 6.10 8.67
N PRO A 51 -2.99 6.26 9.27
CA PRO A 51 -4.25 6.36 8.51
C PRO A 51 -4.36 7.55 7.57
N ARG A 52 -3.49 8.55 7.70
CA ARG A 52 -3.56 9.73 6.82
C ARG A 52 -2.50 9.71 5.73
N ARG A 53 -1.80 8.58 5.56
CA ARG A 53 -0.65 8.50 4.66
C ARG A 53 -0.92 7.72 3.38
N HIS A 54 -2.14 7.82 2.86
CA HIS A 54 -2.48 7.11 1.62
C HIS A 54 -1.63 7.56 0.43
N ARG A 55 -1.20 8.82 0.39
CA ARG A 55 -0.31 9.28 -0.69
C ARG A 55 1.05 8.62 -0.62
N ALA A 56 1.54 8.37 0.60
CA ALA A 56 2.80 7.67 0.78
C ALA A 56 2.71 6.24 0.24
N VAL A 57 1.55 5.60 0.40
CA VAL A 57 1.32 4.27 -0.17
C VAL A 57 1.49 4.32 -1.70
N GLY A 58 0.88 5.30 -2.34
CA GLY A 58 1.03 5.46 -3.80
C GLY A 58 2.48 5.62 -4.22
N THR A 59 3.22 6.46 -3.50
CA THR A 59 4.65 6.67 -3.79
C THR A 59 5.44 5.38 -3.62
N LEU A 60 5.20 4.65 -2.54
CA LEU A 60 5.86 3.38 -2.27
C LEU A 60 5.63 2.40 -3.41
N LEU A 61 4.38 2.26 -3.85
CA LEU A 61 4.05 1.28 -4.89
C LEU A 61 4.67 1.64 -6.23
N ARG A 62 4.71 2.93 -6.56
CA ARG A 62 5.36 3.36 -7.82
C ARG A 62 6.86 3.07 -7.79
N GLN A 63 7.49 3.18 -6.64
CA GLN A 63 8.93 2.98 -6.50
C GLN A 63 9.30 1.52 -6.35
N SER A 64 8.37 0.67 -5.91
CA SER A 64 8.67 -0.73 -5.64
C SER A 64 8.73 -1.59 -6.90
N LEU A 65 8.16 -1.11 -8.00
CA LEU A 65 8.01 -1.90 -9.22
C LEU A 65 7.29 -3.21 -8.88
N ASP A 66 7.85 -4.36 -9.25
CA ASP A 66 7.22 -5.64 -8.96
C ASP A 66 7.71 -6.29 -7.65
N ALA A 67 8.46 -5.55 -6.85
CA ALA A 67 8.91 -6.07 -5.55
C ALA A 67 7.76 -6.26 -4.57
N LEU A 68 6.67 -5.50 -4.74
CA LEU A 68 5.47 -5.61 -3.92
C LEU A 68 4.27 -5.92 -4.81
N PRO A 69 3.22 -6.56 -4.26
CA PRO A 69 2.01 -6.85 -5.05
C PRO A 69 1.14 -5.59 -5.21
N TRP A 70 1.68 -4.61 -5.93
CA TRP A 70 1.06 -3.29 -6.12
C TRP A 70 -0.32 -3.37 -6.78
N TRP A 71 -0.56 -4.38 -7.61
CA TRP A 71 -1.82 -4.50 -8.33
C TRP A 71 -3.00 -4.81 -7.43
N ARG A 72 -2.76 -5.19 -6.18
CA ARG A 72 -3.82 -5.49 -5.21
C ARG A 72 -4.32 -4.25 -4.48
N VAL A 73 -3.78 -3.08 -4.79
CA VAL A 73 -4.15 -1.81 -4.16
C VAL A 73 -4.79 -0.91 -5.21
N VAL A 74 -6.02 -0.48 -4.93
CA VAL A 74 -6.81 0.35 -5.85
C VAL A 74 -7.40 1.55 -5.10
N TYR A 75 -8.12 2.42 -5.80
CA TYR A 75 -8.84 3.49 -5.13
C TYR A 75 -9.99 2.90 -4.31
N SER A 76 -10.44 3.66 -3.30
CA SER A 76 -11.51 3.17 -2.42
C SER A 76 -12.80 2.90 -3.18
N SER A 77 -13.01 3.55 -4.31
CA SER A 77 -14.16 3.31 -5.18
C SER A 77 -14.03 2.04 -6.01
N GLY A 78 -12.85 1.42 -6.03
CA GLY A 78 -12.57 0.26 -6.86
C GLY A 78 -11.89 0.60 -8.17
N HIS A 79 -11.82 1.87 -8.54
CA HIS A 79 -11.19 2.26 -9.80
C HIS A 79 -9.69 1.99 -9.75
N LEU A 80 -9.15 1.53 -10.89
CA LEU A 80 -7.72 1.29 -11.01
C LEU A 80 -7.00 2.62 -11.22
N PRO A 81 -5.88 2.84 -10.50
CA PRO A 81 -5.10 4.05 -10.73
C PRO A 81 -4.58 4.12 -12.17
N PRO A 82 -4.47 5.33 -12.74
CA PRO A 82 -4.12 5.48 -14.16
C PRO A 82 -2.63 5.33 -14.46
N VAL A 83 -1.90 4.53 -13.69
CA VAL A 83 -0.48 4.29 -13.92
C VAL A 83 -0.29 3.17 -14.94
N ASN A 84 -0.89 2.02 -14.71
CA ASN A 84 -0.82 0.89 -15.63
C ASN A 84 -2.06 0.03 -15.46
N PRO A 85 -3.25 0.60 -15.77
CA PRO A 85 -4.50 -0.08 -15.43
C PRO A 85 -4.73 -1.38 -16.20
N THR A 86 -4.24 -1.48 -17.42
CA THR A 86 -4.42 -2.70 -18.21
C THR A 86 -3.67 -3.88 -17.60
N LEU A 87 -2.41 -3.67 -17.25
CA LEU A 87 -1.62 -4.71 -16.59
C LEU A 87 -2.20 -5.05 -15.23
N GLN A 88 -2.61 -4.04 -14.48
CA GLN A 88 -3.19 -4.25 -13.17
C GLN A 88 -4.46 -5.10 -13.28
N ALA A 89 -5.34 -4.76 -14.21
CA ALA A 89 -6.58 -5.51 -14.44
C ALA A 89 -6.27 -6.97 -14.80
N SER A 90 -5.29 -7.19 -15.67
CA SER A 90 -4.91 -8.53 -16.08
C SER A 90 -4.46 -9.37 -14.89
N ARG A 91 -3.60 -8.81 -14.05
CA ARG A 91 -3.11 -9.53 -12.87
C ARG A 91 -4.21 -9.81 -11.86
N LEU A 92 -5.13 -8.85 -11.66
CA LEU A 92 -6.23 -9.05 -10.74
C LEU A 92 -7.20 -10.12 -11.25
N MET A 93 -7.49 -10.12 -12.54
CA MET A 93 -8.36 -11.14 -13.11
C MET A 93 -7.76 -12.54 -12.98
N ASP A 94 -6.44 -12.65 -13.10
CA ASP A 94 -5.76 -13.92 -12.89
C ASP A 94 -5.94 -14.42 -11.44
N GLU A 95 -6.22 -13.53 -10.51
CA GLU A 95 -6.45 -13.89 -9.11
C GLU A 95 -7.94 -14.05 -8.77
N GLY A 96 -8.81 -14.02 -9.78
CA GLY A 96 -10.23 -14.21 -9.56
C GLY A 96 -11.02 -12.94 -9.27
N VAL A 97 -10.41 -11.76 -9.47
CA VAL A 97 -11.08 -10.48 -9.24
C VAL A 97 -11.95 -10.14 -10.44
N GLN A 98 -13.15 -9.67 -10.20
CA GLN A 98 -14.07 -9.24 -11.25
C GLN A 98 -13.91 -7.75 -11.48
N ILE A 99 -13.69 -7.38 -12.74
CA ILE A 99 -13.43 -6.00 -13.14
C ILE A 99 -14.35 -5.63 -14.29
N SER A 100 -14.92 -4.44 -14.21
CA SER A 100 -15.76 -3.88 -15.26
C SER A 100 -15.35 -2.43 -15.48
N GLY A 101 -14.95 -2.09 -16.71
CA GLY A 101 -14.57 -0.71 -17.04
C GLY A 101 -13.45 -0.18 -16.17
N LEU A 102 -12.40 -0.97 -15.93
CA LEU A 102 -11.24 -0.61 -15.11
C LEU A 102 -11.64 -0.30 -13.66
N LYS A 103 -12.69 -0.93 -13.20
CA LYS A 103 -13.17 -0.79 -11.82
C LYS A 103 -13.38 -2.18 -11.23
N VAL A 104 -12.86 -2.42 -10.03
CA VAL A 104 -13.08 -3.67 -9.32
C VAL A 104 -14.53 -3.69 -8.85
N THR A 105 -15.26 -4.74 -9.23
CA THR A 105 -16.65 -4.91 -8.81
C THR A 105 -16.77 -5.94 -7.69
N ARG A 106 -15.86 -6.91 -7.67
CA ARG A 106 -15.88 -7.96 -6.66
C ARG A 106 -14.53 -8.65 -6.59
N SER A 107 -14.10 -9.02 -5.40
CA SER A 107 -12.86 -9.76 -5.22
C SER A 107 -13.09 -10.92 -4.25
N PRO A 108 -12.26 -11.98 -4.33
CA PRO A 108 -12.37 -13.08 -3.38
C PRO A 108 -12.14 -12.65 -1.93
N LEU A 109 -11.23 -11.70 -1.71
CA LEU A 109 -10.85 -11.26 -0.37
C LEU A 109 -10.73 -9.75 -0.35
N GLY A 110 -10.68 -9.18 0.84
CA GLY A 110 -10.41 -7.76 1.04
C GLY A 110 -11.64 -6.88 0.99
N ARG A 111 -11.42 -5.63 0.62
CA ARG A 111 -12.45 -4.60 0.67
C ARG A 111 -13.68 -4.88 -0.22
N PHE A 112 -13.46 -5.54 -1.35
CA PHE A 112 -14.51 -5.79 -2.33
C PHE A 112 -15.06 -7.21 -2.24
N ALA A 113 -14.67 -7.94 -1.21
CA ALA A 113 -15.21 -9.27 -0.97
C ALA A 113 -16.67 -9.14 -0.58
N GLU A 114 -17.48 -10.07 -1.09
CA GLU A 114 -18.88 -10.11 -0.72
C GLU A 114 -19.01 -10.61 0.71
N ALA A 115 -19.81 -9.92 1.50
CA ALA A 115 -20.01 -10.28 2.90
C ALA A 115 -20.79 -11.59 3.03
#